data_5d81d9d33067f653d4bf0a3abb4aa2bb
#
_entry.id   5d81d9d33067f653d4bf0a3abb4aa2bb
#
_cell.length_a   1.000
_cell.length_b   1.000
_cell.length_c   1.000
_cell.angle_alpha   90.00
_cell.angle_beta   90.00
_cell.angle_gamma   90.00
#
_symmetry.space_group_name_H-M   'P 1'
#
loop_
_entity.id
_entity.type
_entity.pdbx_description
1 polymer ?
#
loop_
_entity_poly.entity_id
_entity_poly.type
_entity_poly.pdbx_seq_one_letter_code
_entity_poly.pdbx_strand_id
1 'polypeptide(L)'
;STPIKSSAASDVYKRQPAPFAPENETCRRELQFTMPVNKPCFALGFREQPIPYGDARADILADLLPELICGGLTDLYRKLYDEGLVNPEFNGETISVDGACTVVFTGESATPRQVVELLQAEIRRLRRDGVDPELFTLVKNQMYGEMLANVEGVDDAAESLAGAWLSGYTLAEEVQALATLTAQDVNDALQRMLREENAAYVEIQPQG
;
A
#
# COMPACT_ATOMS: atom_id res chain seq x y z
N SER A 1 47.86 -1.36 29.29
CA SER A 1 46.42 -0.99 29.13
C SER A 1 45.82 -1.85 28.04
N THR A 2 45.06 -2.86 28.45
CA THR A 2 44.40 -3.81 27.53
C THR A 2 43.08 -3.15 27.05
N PRO A 3 42.80 -3.04 25.74
CA PRO A 3 41.55 -2.49 25.26
C PRO A 3 40.40 -3.43 25.60
N ILE A 4 39.42 -2.92 26.30
CA ILE A 4 38.15 -3.60 26.58
C ILE A 4 37.45 -3.74 25.24
N LYS A 5 37.46 -4.94 24.66
CA LYS A 5 36.62 -5.26 23.51
C LYS A 5 35.17 -5.22 23.96
N SER A 6 34.41 -4.26 23.45
CA SER A 6 32.96 -4.19 23.68
C SER A 6 32.30 -5.46 23.14
N SER A 7 31.89 -6.35 24.02
CA SER A 7 31.12 -7.56 23.67
C SER A 7 29.73 -7.23 23.11
N ALA A 8 29.21 -6.02 23.39
CA ALA A 8 27.89 -5.56 22.88
C ALA A 8 27.86 -5.42 21.35
N ALA A 9 28.93 -4.93 20.73
CA ALA A 9 29.00 -4.83 19.26
C ALA A 9 29.07 -6.19 18.56
N SER A 10 29.59 -7.23 19.25
CA SER A 10 29.62 -8.59 18.70
C SER A 10 28.30 -9.33 18.78
N ASP A 11 27.41 -8.97 19.73
CA ASP A 11 26.11 -9.62 19.89
C ASP A 11 25.06 -9.06 18.92
N VAL A 12 25.13 -7.77 18.54
CA VAL A 12 24.24 -7.17 17.53
C VAL A 12 24.46 -7.83 16.16
N TYR A 13 25.70 -8.18 15.82
CA TYR A 13 26.01 -8.84 14.54
C TYR A 13 25.58 -10.32 14.47
N LYS A 14 25.36 -10.96 15.63
CA LYS A 14 24.93 -12.37 15.70
C LYS A 14 23.42 -12.59 15.65
N ARG A 15 22.65 -11.53 15.81
CA ARG A 15 21.19 -11.57 15.70
C ARG A 15 20.75 -11.10 14.32
N GLN A 16 21.09 -11.89 13.30
CA GLN A 16 20.42 -11.72 12.02
C GLN A 16 18.96 -12.18 12.19
N PRO A 17 17.98 -11.41 11.73
CA PRO A 17 16.60 -11.89 11.70
C PRO A 17 16.56 -13.21 10.90
N ALA A 18 15.84 -14.19 11.43
CA ALA A 18 15.59 -15.40 10.67
C ALA A 18 14.87 -15.01 9.37
N PRO A 19 15.24 -15.62 8.23
CA PRO A 19 14.55 -15.35 6.98
C PRO A 19 13.06 -15.65 7.19
N PHE A 20 12.22 -14.64 6.91
CA PHE A 20 10.78 -14.79 6.98
C PHE A 20 10.33 -15.73 5.85
N ALA A 21 9.72 -16.85 6.20
CA ALA A 21 9.06 -17.70 5.23
C ALA A 21 7.61 -17.20 5.07
N PRO A 22 7.24 -16.66 3.89
CA PRO A 22 5.89 -16.18 3.71
C PRO A 22 4.89 -17.33 3.86
N GLU A 23 3.89 -17.16 4.72
CA GLU A 23 2.77 -18.08 4.78
C GLU A 23 1.96 -17.99 3.48
N ASN A 24 1.57 -19.12 2.91
CA ASN A 24 0.90 -19.15 1.60
C ASN A 24 -0.61 -18.94 1.66
N GLU A 25 -1.21 -18.83 2.86
CA GLU A 25 -2.66 -18.72 3.02
C GLU A 25 -3.03 -17.63 4.03
N THR A 26 -4.17 -16.97 3.79
CA THR A 26 -4.78 -16.05 4.74
C THR A 26 -5.45 -16.86 5.86
N CYS A 27 -4.85 -16.89 7.05
CA CYS A 27 -5.31 -17.69 8.18
C CYS A 27 -6.69 -17.25 8.72
N ARG A 28 -6.98 -15.95 8.67
CA ARG A 28 -8.25 -15.38 9.14
C ARG A 28 -8.72 -14.31 8.17
N ARG A 29 -9.91 -14.48 7.64
CA ARG A 29 -10.48 -13.57 6.65
C ARG A 29 -11.29 -12.43 7.25
N GLU A 30 -11.74 -12.59 8.48
CA GLU A 30 -12.55 -11.58 9.16
C GLU A 30 -12.23 -11.57 10.66
N LEU A 31 -12.00 -10.35 11.18
CA LEU A 31 -11.76 -10.11 12.59
C LEU A 31 -12.54 -8.87 13.04
N GLN A 32 -13.12 -8.94 14.22
CA GLN A 32 -13.78 -7.80 14.84
C GLN A 32 -13.27 -7.63 16.27
N PHE A 33 -12.97 -6.40 16.64
CA PHE A 33 -12.51 -6.00 17.97
C PHE A 33 -13.37 -4.87 18.51
N THR A 34 -13.36 -4.72 19.83
CA THR A 34 -13.93 -3.56 20.53
C THR A 34 -12.79 -2.83 21.22
N MET A 35 -12.62 -1.52 20.95
CA MET A 35 -11.53 -0.69 21.48
C MET A 35 -12.06 0.71 21.81
N PRO A 36 -11.33 1.51 22.62
CA PRO A 36 -11.70 2.89 22.94
C PRO A 36 -11.44 3.83 21.76
N VAL A 37 -12.21 3.69 20.70
CA VAL A 37 -12.21 4.56 19.50
C VAL A 37 -13.50 5.38 19.45
N ASN A 38 -13.49 6.54 18.80
CA ASN A 38 -14.66 7.41 18.71
C ASN A 38 -15.64 6.96 17.60
N LYS A 39 -15.14 6.35 16.56
CA LYS A 39 -15.90 5.83 15.43
C LYS A 39 -15.38 4.45 15.05
N PRO A 40 -16.20 3.62 14.41
CA PRO A 40 -15.72 2.38 13.88
C PRO A 40 -14.61 2.60 12.84
N CYS A 41 -13.51 1.83 12.98
CA CYS A 41 -12.39 1.83 12.04
C CYS A 41 -12.37 0.49 11.30
N PHE A 42 -11.88 0.49 10.07
CA PHE A 42 -11.75 -0.73 9.31
C PHE A 42 -10.43 -0.80 8.54
N ALA A 43 -10.03 -2.02 8.22
CA ALA A 43 -8.99 -2.31 7.26
C ALA A 43 -9.44 -3.46 6.36
N LEU A 44 -9.30 -3.29 5.05
CA LEU A 44 -9.42 -4.35 4.06
C LEU A 44 -8.03 -4.55 3.44
N GLY A 45 -7.38 -5.66 3.75
CA GLY A 45 -6.06 -6.00 3.23
C GLY A 45 -6.13 -7.12 2.20
N PHE A 46 -5.30 -7.04 1.18
CA PHE A 46 -5.09 -8.09 0.19
C PHE A 46 -3.64 -8.53 0.27
N ARG A 47 -3.44 -9.80 0.60
CA ARG A 47 -2.10 -10.37 0.60
C ARG A 47 -1.63 -10.59 -0.83
N GLU A 48 -0.44 -10.10 -1.13
CA GLU A 48 0.17 -10.15 -2.46
C GLU A 48 1.48 -10.96 -2.46
N GLN A 49 1.98 -11.26 -3.64
CA GLN A 49 3.31 -11.82 -3.76
C GLN A 49 4.34 -10.77 -3.33
N PRO A 50 5.41 -11.18 -2.62
CA PRO A 50 6.48 -10.25 -2.26
C PRO A 50 7.05 -9.56 -3.50
N ILE A 51 7.31 -8.27 -3.39
CA ILE A 51 7.98 -7.50 -4.43
C ILE A 51 9.46 -7.92 -4.43
N PRO A 52 10.03 -8.30 -5.60
CA PRO A 52 11.43 -8.67 -5.65
C PRO A 52 12.34 -7.48 -5.31
N TYR A 53 13.38 -7.73 -4.53
CA TYR A 53 14.37 -6.70 -4.21
C TYR A 53 14.99 -6.12 -5.49
N GLY A 54 15.01 -4.80 -5.61
CA GLY A 54 15.53 -4.08 -6.76
C GLY A 54 14.53 -3.91 -7.92
N ASP A 55 13.28 -4.37 -7.78
CA ASP A 55 12.26 -4.21 -8.82
C ASP A 55 11.43 -2.94 -8.58
N ALA A 56 12.02 -1.78 -8.89
CA ALA A 56 11.35 -0.48 -8.79
C ALA A 56 10.02 -0.41 -9.60
N ARG A 57 9.93 -1.18 -10.71
CA ARG A 57 8.71 -1.18 -11.52
C ARG A 57 7.56 -1.90 -10.83
N ALA A 58 7.84 -3.03 -10.18
CA ALA A 58 6.82 -3.76 -9.43
C ALA A 58 6.38 -2.96 -8.19
N ASP A 59 7.31 -2.26 -7.54
CA ASP A 59 7.05 -1.44 -6.36
C ASP A 59 6.12 -0.26 -6.71
N ILE A 60 6.49 0.56 -7.68
CA ILE A 60 5.67 1.68 -8.17
C ILE A 60 4.31 1.21 -8.71
N LEU A 61 4.25 0.05 -9.37
CA LEU A 61 2.99 -0.49 -9.85
C LEU A 61 2.07 -0.89 -8.70
N ALA A 62 2.63 -1.44 -7.63
CA ALA A 62 1.85 -1.79 -6.44
C ALA A 62 1.31 -0.53 -5.72
N ASP A 63 2.09 0.55 -5.65
CA ASP A 63 1.66 1.84 -5.08
C ASP A 63 0.63 2.58 -5.95
N LEU A 64 0.72 2.42 -7.26
CA LEU A 64 -0.24 3.04 -8.19
C LEU A 64 -1.64 2.44 -8.11
N LEU A 65 -1.76 1.14 -7.76
CA LEU A 65 -3.04 0.44 -7.70
C LEU A 65 -4.03 1.05 -6.70
N PRO A 66 -3.70 1.25 -5.41
CA PRO A 66 -4.63 1.86 -4.46
C PRO A 66 -5.03 3.28 -4.86
N GLU A 67 -4.13 4.08 -5.44
CA GLU A 67 -4.44 5.42 -5.94
C GLU A 67 -5.45 5.41 -7.08
N LEU A 68 -5.36 4.44 -7.99
CA LEU A 68 -6.33 4.26 -9.09
C LEU A 68 -7.68 3.69 -8.64
N ILE A 69 -7.74 3.07 -7.47
CA ILE A 69 -8.97 2.46 -6.94
C ILE A 69 -9.73 3.46 -6.07
N CYS A 70 -9.05 4.11 -5.13
CA CYS A 70 -9.69 4.97 -4.13
C CYS A 70 -8.93 6.27 -3.82
N GLY A 71 -7.92 6.63 -4.59
CA GLY A 71 -7.23 7.91 -4.45
C GLY A 71 -8.17 9.10 -4.72
N GLY A 72 -7.76 10.29 -4.29
CA GLY A 72 -8.59 11.51 -4.29
C GLY A 72 -9.12 11.95 -5.65
N LEU A 73 -8.55 11.44 -6.76
CA LEU A 73 -9.00 11.73 -8.12
C LEU A 73 -10.09 10.77 -8.63
N THR A 74 -10.40 9.70 -7.87
CA THR A 74 -11.36 8.67 -8.30
C THR A 74 -12.81 9.04 -8.00
N ASP A 75 -13.73 8.55 -8.84
CA ASP A 75 -15.18 8.70 -8.60
C ASP A 75 -15.62 7.94 -7.35
N LEU A 76 -14.96 6.83 -7.02
CA LEU A 76 -15.25 6.09 -5.80
C LEU A 76 -14.97 6.95 -4.56
N TYR A 77 -13.78 7.55 -4.46
CA TYR A 77 -13.43 8.42 -3.33
C TYR A 77 -14.43 9.57 -3.20
N ARG A 78 -14.71 10.28 -4.29
CA ARG A 78 -15.68 11.38 -4.30
C ARG A 78 -17.05 10.94 -3.79
N LYS A 79 -17.56 9.82 -4.30
CA LYS A 79 -18.83 9.25 -3.86
C LYS A 79 -18.83 8.94 -2.35
N LEU A 80 -17.81 8.21 -1.87
CA LEU A 80 -17.72 7.85 -0.45
C LEU A 80 -17.63 9.08 0.45
N TYR A 81 -16.88 10.09 0.03
CA TYR A 81 -16.72 11.34 0.77
C TYR A 81 -18.01 12.19 0.78
N ASP A 82 -18.62 12.40 -0.38
CA ASP A 82 -19.84 13.22 -0.53
C ASP A 82 -21.04 12.59 0.18
N GLU A 83 -21.12 11.26 0.23
CA GLU A 83 -22.14 10.53 0.99
C GLU A 83 -21.83 10.46 2.51
N GLY A 84 -20.68 11.00 2.95
CA GLY A 84 -20.26 10.99 4.36
C GLY A 84 -19.92 9.60 4.90
N LEU A 85 -19.65 8.65 4.01
CA LEU A 85 -19.29 7.27 4.37
C LEU A 85 -17.87 7.16 4.87
N VAL A 86 -16.97 8.04 4.45
CA VAL A 86 -15.58 8.12 4.88
C VAL A 86 -15.17 9.56 5.21
N ASN A 87 -14.08 9.71 5.94
CA ASN A 87 -13.40 10.99 6.19
C ASN A 87 -12.18 11.16 5.26
N PRO A 88 -11.49 12.31 5.28
CA PRO A 88 -10.31 12.55 4.44
C PRO A 88 -9.11 11.62 4.72
N GLU A 89 -9.12 10.88 5.82
CA GLU A 89 -8.07 9.95 6.21
C GLU A 89 -8.25 8.56 5.55
N PHE A 90 -9.38 8.34 4.85
CA PHE A 90 -9.57 7.12 4.07
C PHE A 90 -8.56 7.06 2.93
N ASN A 91 -7.78 6.00 2.90
CA ASN A 91 -6.74 5.79 1.89
C ASN A 91 -6.53 4.30 1.59
N GLY A 92 -5.77 4.06 0.53
CA GLY A 92 -5.18 2.78 0.23
C GLY A 92 -3.66 2.92 0.12
N GLU A 93 -2.93 1.92 0.59
CA GLU A 93 -1.47 1.91 0.56
C GLU A 93 -0.94 0.49 0.31
N THR A 94 0.30 0.40 -0.15
CA THR A 94 1.03 -0.87 -0.25
C THR A 94 2.07 -0.95 0.87
N ILE A 95 2.02 -2.03 1.63
CA ILE A 95 2.99 -2.35 2.66
C ILE A 95 3.85 -3.49 2.15
N SER A 96 5.10 -3.20 1.83
CA SER A 96 6.08 -4.18 1.38
C SER A 96 7.22 -4.31 2.40
N VAL A 97 7.46 -5.53 2.86
CA VAL A 97 8.56 -5.90 3.75
C VAL A 97 9.17 -7.20 3.26
N ASP A 98 10.36 -7.55 3.77
CA ASP A 98 11.03 -8.79 3.39
C ASP A 98 10.09 -10.00 3.44
N GLY A 99 9.83 -10.58 2.27
CA GLY A 99 9.02 -11.78 2.11
C GLY A 99 7.50 -11.59 2.24
N ALA A 100 6.98 -10.36 2.35
CA ALA A 100 5.55 -10.07 2.40
C ALA A 100 5.20 -8.78 1.68
N CYS A 101 4.05 -8.78 0.99
CA CYS A 101 3.45 -7.60 0.40
C CYS A 101 1.94 -7.62 0.68
N THR A 102 1.38 -6.49 1.03
CA THR A 102 -0.06 -6.34 1.29
C THR A 102 -0.52 -4.98 0.76
N VAL A 103 -1.54 -4.98 -0.05
CA VAL A 103 -2.29 -3.76 -0.38
C VAL A 103 -3.41 -3.63 0.65
N VAL A 104 -3.46 -2.51 1.37
CA VAL A 104 -4.43 -2.30 2.44
C VAL A 104 -5.20 -1.00 2.22
N PHE A 105 -6.50 -1.05 2.48
CA PHE A 105 -7.42 0.10 2.46
C PHE A 105 -7.92 0.31 3.88
N THR A 106 -7.72 1.51 4.43
CA THR A 106 -8.06 1.83 5.81
C THR A 106 -8.90 3.08 5.91
N GLY A 107 -9.73 3.16 6.95
CA GLY A 107 -10.53 4.35 7.20
C GLY A 107 -11.44 4.22 8.41
N GLU A 108 -12.11 5.33 8.71
CA GLU A 108 -13.19 5.42 9.68
C GLU A 108 -14.53 5.57 8.95
N SER A 109 -15.54 4.86 9.41
CA SER A 109 -16.90 4.93 8.85
C SER A 109 -17.94 4.55 9.90
N ALA A 110 -19.12 5.17 9.84
CA ALA A 110 -20.26 4.70 10.61
C ALA A 110 -20.79 3.34 10.08
N THR A 111 -20.49 3.02 8.82
CA THR A 111 -20.94 1.81 8.12
C THR A 111 -19.77 1.15 7.37
N PRO A 112 -18.75 0.61 8.09
CA PRO A 112 -17.53 0.10 7.46
C PRO A 112 -17.77 -0.96 6.38
N ARG A 113 -18.73 -1.87 6.61
CA ARG A 113 -19.06 -2.93 5.65
C ARG A 113 -19.58 -2.39 4.32
N GLN A 114 -20.38 -1.32 4.35
CA GLN A 114 -20.87 -0.67 3.12
C GLN A 114 -19.70 -0.09 2.31
N VAL A 115 -18.72 0.53 2.99
CA VAL A 115 -17.52 1.06 2.31
C VAL A 115 -16.74 -0.07 1.65
N VAL A 116 -16.51 -1.17 2.38
CA VAL A 116 -15.79 -2.35 1.88
C VAL A 116 -16.51 -2.99 0.70
N GLU A 117 -17.84 -3.11 0.73
CA GLU A 117 -18.63 -3.63 -0.39
C GLU A 117 -18.49 -2.76 -1.66
N LEU A 118 -18.52 -1.42 -1.51
CA LEU A 118 -18.33 -0.47 -2.60
C LEU A 118 -16.90 -0.56 -3.16
N LEU A 119 -15.91 -0.65 -2.29
CA LEU A 119 -14.50 -0.82 -2.67
C LEU A 119 -14.28 -2.12 -3.45
N GLN A 120 -14.79 -3.24 -2.96
CA GLN A 120 -14.71 -4.52 -3.65
C GLN A 120 -15.47 -4.52 -4.99
N ALA A 121 -16.61 -3.82 -5.05
CA ALA A 121 -17.35 -3.65 -6.30
C ALA A 121 -16.53 -2.87 -7.34
N GLU A 122 -15.82 -1.83 -6.90
CA GLU A 122 -14.94 -1.05 -7.77
C GLU A 122 -13.74 -1.86 -8.26
N ILE A 123 -13.09 -2.62 -7.38
CA ILE A 123 -12.01 -3.54 -7.78
C ILE A 123 -12.51 -4.53 -8.84
N ARG A 124 -13.70 -5.12 -8.65
CA ARG A 124 -14.30 -6.02 -9.65
C ARG A 124 -14.60 -5.31 -10.97
N ARG A 125 -15.08 -4.04 -10.92
CA ARG A 125 -15.32 -3.23 -12.11
C ARG A 125 -14.03 -2.98 -12.88
N LEU A 126 -12.98 -2.52 -12.19
CA LEU A 126 -11.67 -2.25 -12.80
C LEU A 126 -11.04 -3.51 -13.41
N ARG A 127 -11.20 -4.65 -12.77
CA ARG A 127 -10.73 -5.94 -13.32
C ARG A 127 -11.45 -6.35 -14.60
N ARG A 128 -12.73 -6.04 -14.71
CA ARG A 128 -13.55 -6.38 -15.89
C ARG A 128 -13.35 -5.38 -17.05
N ASP A 129 -13.38 -4.09 -16.71
CA ASP A 129 -13.49 -3.00 -17.69
C ASP A 129 -12.14 -2.33 -17.98
N GLY A 130 -11.15 -2.53 -17.09
CA GLY A 130 -9.87 -1.84 -17.10
C GLY A 130 -9.94 -0.46 -16.43
N VAL A 131 -8.76 0.15 -16.29
CA VAL A 131 -8.63 1.52 -15.78
C VAL A 131 -8.91 2.52 -16.90
N ASP A 132 -9.52 3.65 -16.54
CA ASP A 132 -9.68 4.76 -17.45
C ASP A 132 -8.30 5.36 -17.79
N PRO A 133 -7.94 5.47 -19.09
CA PRO A 133 -6.65 6.02 -19.51
C PRO A 133 -6.43 7.48 -19.10
N GLU A 134 -7.50 8.29 -18.98
CA GLU A 134 -7.39 9.67 -18.54
C GLU A 134 -7.09 9.72 -17.03
N LEU A 135 -7.82 8.94 -16.22
CA LEU A 135 -7.56 8.82 -14.78
C LEU A 135 -6.15 8.27 -14.53
N PHE A 136 -5.73 7.23 -15.27
CA PHE A 136 -4.37 6.71 -15.19
C PHE A 136 -3.32 7.80 -15.41
N THR A 137 -3.51 8.63 -16.43
CA THR A 137 -2.58 9.72 -16.75
C THR A 137 -2.55 10.77 -15.64
N LEU A 138 -3.71 11.12 -15.07
CA LEU A 138 -3.81 12.08 -13.96
C LEU A 138 -3.12 11.58 -12.70
N VAL A 139 -3.40 10.35 -12.27
CA VAL A 139 -2.79 9.74 -11.08
C VAL A 139 -1.28 9.59 -11.27
N LYS A 140 -0.83 9.14 -12.42
CA LYS A 140 0.60 9.05 -12.75
C LYS A 140 1.30 10.41 -12.66
N ASN A 141 0.67 11.48 -13.15
CA ASN A 141 1.22 12.84 -13.07
C ASN A 141 1.21 13.37 -11.63
N GLN A 142 0.20 13.03 -10.84
CA GLN A 142 0.16 13.36 -9.40
C GLN A 142 1.33 12.70 -8.68
N MET A 143 1.51 11.39 -8.81
CA MET A 143 2.64 10.67 -8.20
C MET A 143 4.00 11.24 -8.64
N TYR A 144 4.15 11.59 -9.92
CA TYR A 144 5.36 12.24 -10.39
C TYR A 144 5.59 13.61 -9.72
N GLY A 145 4.53 14.40 -9.53
CA GLY A 145 4.59 15.67 -8.82
C GLY A 145 4.99 15.50 -7.35
N GLU A 146 4.47 14.48 -6.68
CA GLU A 146 4.82 14.13 -5.30
C GLU A 146 6.28 13.69 -5.17
N MET A 147 6.78 12.85 -6.09
CA MET A 147 8.20 12.49 -6.15
C MET A 147 9.11 13.71 -6.32
N LEU A 148 8.72 14.70 -7.13
CA LEU A 148 9.48 15.94 -7.27
C LEU A 148 9.44 16.79 -6.00
N ALA A 149 8.28 16.92 -5.36
CA ALA A 149 8.12 17.66 -4.11
C ALA A 149 8.96 17.04 -2.98
N ASN A 150 9.02 15.72 -2.90
CA ASN A 150 9.81 14.99 -1.90
C ASN A 150 11.33 15.20 -2.03
N VAL A 151 11.84 15.71 -3.15
CA VAL A 151 13.28 16.01 -3.31
C VAL A 151 13.61 17.52 -3.17
N GLU A 152 12.62 18.37 -2.93
CA GLU A 152 12.84 19.80 -2.67
C GLU A 152 13.36 20.06 -1.25
N GLY A 153 12.90 19.27 -0.27
CA GLY A 153 13.35 19.29 1.12
C GLY A 153 14.57 18.39 1.35
N VAL A 154 15.54 18.84 2.16
CA VAL A 154 16.74 18.03 2.45
C VAL A 154 16.40 16.76 3.20
N ASP A 155 15.49 16.84 4.18
CA ASP A 155 15.09 15.69 5.01
C ASP A 155 14.27 14.70 4.18
N ASP A 156 13.28 15.17 3.42
CA ASP A 156 12.44 14.35 2.56
C ASP A 156 13.25 13.70 1.43
N ALA A 157 14.21 14.44 0.86
CA ALA A 157 15.15 13.90 -0.13
C ALA A 157 16.04 12.80 0.47
N ALA A 158 16.50 12.97 1.70
CA ALA A 158 17.30 11.96 2.38
C ALA A 158 16.49 10.69 2.66
N GLU A 159 15.23 10.82 3.08
CA GLU A 159 14.33 9.68 3.28
C GLU A 159 14.04 8.95 1.97
N SER A 160 13.71 9.69 0.89
CA SER A 160 13.44 9.12 -0.43
C SER A 160 14.66 8.37 -0.98
N LEU A 161 15.86 8.95 -0.88
CA LEU A 161 17.10 8.31 -1.32
C LEU A 161 17.42 7.06 -0.48
N ALA A 162 17.22 7.12 0.84
CA ALA A 162 17.45 5.98 1.72
C ALA A 162 16.44 4.87 1.47
N GLY A 163 15.16 5.19 1.28
CA GLY A 163 14.10 4.24 0.94
C GLY A 163 14.39 3.49 -0.35
N ALA A 164 14.67 4.20 -1.43
CA ALA A 164 15.03 3.62 -2.72
C ALA A 164 16.27 2.70 -2.60
N TRP A 165 17.31 3.17 -1.91
CA TRP A 165 18.52 2.38 -1.68
C TRP A 165 18.26 1.10 -0.89
N LEU A 166 17.43 1.15 0.16
CA LEU A 166 17.04 -0.01 0.96
C LEU A 166 16.19 -1.00 0.16
N SER A 167 15.37 -0.51 -0.78
CA SER A 167 14.60 -1.33 -1.70
C SER A 167 15.43 -1.93 -2.86
N GLY A 168 16.71 -1.50 -2.99
CA GLY A 168 17.66 -2.06 -3.96
C GLY A 168 17.69 -1.37 -5.31
N TYR A 169 17.15 -0.18 -5.43
CA TYR A 169 17.17 0.66 -6.64
C TYR A 169 17.53 2.11 -6.29
N THR A 170 17.68 2.93 -7.28
CA THR A 170 17.93 4.36 -7.15
C THR A 170 16.65 5.16 -7.37
N LEU A 171 16.58 6.38 -6.83
CA LEU A 171 15.47 7.30 -7.08
C LEU A 171 15.28 7.56 -8.60
N ALA A 172 16.36 7.57 -9.38
CA ALA A 172 16.27 7.73 -10.84
C ALA A 172 15.60 6.52 -11.51
N GLU A 173 15.85 5.30 -11.03
CA GLU A 173 15.18 4.10 -11.51
C GLU A 173 13.72 4.07 -11.11
N GLU A 174 13.36 4.56 -9.94
CA GLU A 174 12.00 4.73 -9.47
C GLU A 174 11.21 5.69 -10.39
N VAL A 175 11.75 6.89 -10.63
CA VAL A 175 11.16 7.87 -11.56
C VAL A 175 11.05 7.29 -12.97
N GLN A 176 12.06 6.57 -13.45
CA GLN A 176 12.04 5.91 -14.76
C GLN A 176 10.98 4.80 -14.82
N ALA A 177 10.81 4.04 -13.74
CA ALA A 177 9.77 3.04 -13.61
C ALA A 177 8.39 3.67 -13.76
N LEU A 178 8.08 4.72 -12.99
CA LEU A 178 6.83 5.47 -13.12
C LEU A 178 6.64 6.02 -14.54
N ALA A 179 7.67 6.65 -15.13
CA ALA A 179 7.60 7.24 -16.47
C ALA A 179 7.21 6.24 -17.55
N THR A 180 7.65 4.98 -17.42
CA THR A 180 7.46 3.93 -18.43
C THR A 180 6.24 3.03 -18.19
N LEU A 181 5.55 3.14 -17.03
CA LEU A 181 4.30 2.42 -16.76
C LEU A 181 3.19 2.86 -17.71
N THR A 182 2.41 1.90 -18.14
CA THR A 182 1.25 2.06 -19.02
C THR A 182 -0.04 1.59 -18.33
N ALA A 183 -1.20 2.04 -18.82
CA ALA A 183 -2.49 1.54 -18.35
C ALA A 183 -2.64 0.01 -18.53
N GLN A 184 -1.97 -0.57 -19.53
CA GLN A 184 -1.97 -2.02 -19.73
C GLN A 184 -1.23 -2.75 -18.61
N ASP A 185 -0.12 -2.23 -18.12
CA ASP A 185 0.60 -2.81 -16.97
C ASP A 185 -0.28 -2.86 -15.72
N VAL A 186 -1.07 -1.79 -15.50
CA VAL A 186 -2.04 -1.73 -14.39
C VAL A 186 -3.15 -2.77 -14.60
N ASN A 187 -3.71 -2.86 -15.79
CA ASN A 187 -4.75 -3.85 -16.10
C ASN A 187 -4.24 -5.29 -15.90
N ASP A 188 -3.01 -5.57 -16.30
CA ASP A 188 -2.38 -6.87 -16.11
C ASP A 188 -2.10 -7.14 -14.61
N ALA A 189 -1.75 -6.11 -13.84
CA ALA A 189 -1.60 -6.22 -12.38
C ALA A 189 -2.93 -6.50 -11.70
N LEU A 190 -4.01 -5.80 -12.06
CA LEU A 190 -5.35 -6.03 -11.53
C LEU A 190 -5.85 -7.46 -11.77
N GLN A 191 -5.44 -8.14 -12.84
CA GLN A 191 -5.79 -9.54 -13.06
C GLN A 191 -5.10 -10.50 -12.07
N ARG A 192 -3.95 -10.12 -11.53
CA ARG A 192 -3.13 -10.96 -10.64
C ARG A 192 -3.28 -10.59 -9.17
N MET A 193 -3.41 -9.29 -8.87
CA MET A 193 -3.46 -8.72 -7.53
C MET A 193 -4.90 -8.49 -7.06
N LEU A 194 -5.08 -8.18 -5.80
CA LEU A 194 -6.36 -7.82 -5.17
C LEU A 194 -7.44 -8.89 -5.34
N ARG A 195 -7.03 -10.15 -5.23
CA ARG A 195 -7.92 -11.30 -5.38
C ARG A 195 -8.71 -11.52 -4.10
N GLU A 196 -10.02 -11.77 -4.23
CA GLU A 196 -10.91 -11.95 -3.08
C GLU A 196 -10.49 -13.10 -2.16
N GLU A 197 -9.88 -14.15 -2.71
CA GLU A 197 -9.35 -15.25 -1.91
C GLU A 197 -8.18 -14.86 -0.99
N ASN A 198 -7.49 -13.76 -1.31
CA ASN A 198 -6.38 -13.20 -0.53
C ASN A 198 -6.81 -12.07 0.40
N ALA A 199 -8.10 -11.75 0.42
CA ALA A 199 -8.62 -10.64 1.22
C ALA A 199 -8.78 -11.03 2.70
N ALA A 200 -8.49 -10.06 3.57
CA ALA A 200 -8.83 -10.09 4.98
C ALA A 200 -9.43 -8.76 5.41
N TYR A 201 -10.47 -8.82 6.23
CA TYR A 201 -11.18 -7.67 6.76
C TYR A 201 -11.04 -7.59 8.28
N VAL A 202 -10.72 -6.42 8.77
CA VAL A 202 -10.67 -6.14 10.22
C VAL A 202 -11.56 -4.93 10.51
N GLU A 203 -12.33 -5.03 11.59
CA GLU A 203 -13.21 -3.96 12.04
C GLU A 203 -13.01 -3.73 13.54
N ILE A 204 -12.87 -2.47 13.95
CA ILE A 204 -12.77 -2.03 15.32
C ILE A 204 -14.02 -1.22 15.65
N GLN A 205 -14.80 -1.69 16.61
CA GLN A 205 -16.00 -1.03 17.09
C GLN A 205 -15.69 -0.22 18.36
N PRO A 206 -16.36 0.94 18.58
CA PRO A 206 -16.29 1.69 19.82
C PRO A 206 -16.71 0.84 21.02
N GLN A 207 -16.07 1.07 22.16
CA GLN A 207 -16.59 0.59 23.46
C GLN A 207 -17.80 1.44 23.82
N GLY A 208 -18.93 0.79 24.06
CA GLY A 208 -20.15 1.43 24.56
C GLY A 208 -20.01 1.96 25.98
#